data_5e855fb65cd22f675253009fa1175449
#
_entry.id   5e855fb65cd22f675253009fa1175449
#
_cell.length_a   1.000
_cell.length_b   1.000
_cell.length_c   1.000
_cell.angle_alpha   90.00
_cell.angle_beta   90.00
_cell.angle_gamma   90.00
#
_symmetry.space_group_name_H-M   'P 1'
#
loop_
_entity.id
_entity.type
_entity.pdbx_description
1 polymer ?
#
loop_
_entity_poly.entity_id
_entity_poly.type
_entity_poly.pdbx_seq_one_letter_code
_entity_poly.pdbx_strand_id
1 'polypeptide(L)'
;TVHAQVTSRYQPNTPFFDLAPRYFFFPLHYGGGFPFDLGGYYIHQMINLFGSVKRITGFGGNLNPHRIYSNPKHPKYGEAFEVDTPTTLLAALEFENGVLGTFHISSDSFPSQSFVVTGTDGTFKLGDPNMFNDHISVIRPGAAPEIKVVLPGEQPKEAGVAEDGDDPDLQTLVEPVADDEVQLPLLHPFYDSLRGVGLADMCYALANDRRPRCHYDIGLHAIEVIHGIQESCKIGRIYEMTTRCERPAPVPMSSASPSGHEAALDQ
;
A
#
# COMPACT_ATOMS: atom_id res chain seq x y z
N THR A 1 -7.20 -9.83 -2.87
CA THR A 1 -7.09 -8.82 -1.79
C THR A 1 -5.85 -7.99 -1.93
N VAL A 2 -5.82 -6.84 -1.31
CA VAL A 2 -4.65 -5.98 -1.21
C VAL A 2 -4.41 -5.60 0.25
N HIS A 3 -3.16 -5.57 0.65
CA HIS A 3 -2.72 -5.10 1.96
C HIS A 3 -1.61 -4.08 1.79
N ALA A 4 -1.79 -2.89 2.34
CA ALA A 4 -0.78 -1.85 2.36
C ALA A 4 -0.53 -1.38 3.79
N GLN A 5 0.73 -1.33 4.17
CA GLN A 5 1.17 -0.86 5.48
C GLN A 5 2.38 0.05 5.33
N VAL A 6 2.33 1.16 6.03
CA VAL A 6 3.49 2.01 6.28
C VAL A 6 3.48 2.45 7.74
N THR A 7 4.51 2.10 8.47
CA THR A 7 4.70 2.55 9.83
C THR A 7 6.07 3.18 9.99
N SER A 8 6.11 4.26 10.71
CA SER A 8 7.36 4.94 11.06
C SER A 8 7.25 5.37 12.51
N ARG A 9 8.24 5.03 13.28
CA ARG A 9 8.39 5.64 14.60
C ARG A 9 8.89 7.06 14.38
N TYR A 10 8.24 8.04 15.00
CA TYR A 10 8.80 9.38 15.06
C TYR A 10 10.24 9.26 15.59
N GLN A 11 11.18 9.42 14.66
CA GLN A 11 12.60 9.41 15.01
C GLN A 11 13.07 10.86 14.99
N PRO A 12 13.25 11.46 16.17
CA PRO A 12 13.68 12.84 16.28
C PRO A 12 15.07 13.13 15.71
N ASN A 13 15.81 12.08 15.39
CA ASN A 13 17.19 12.18 14.90
C ASN A 13 17.35 12.14 13.38
N THR A 14 16.25 12.10 12.61
CA THR A 14 16.35 12.19 11.15
C THR A 14 16.38 13.65 10.71
N PRO A 15 17.32 14.05 9.83
CA PRO A 15 17.45 15.45 9.38
C PRO A 15 16.17 16.03 8.79
N PHE A 16 15.33 15.18 8.19
CA PHE A 16 14.07 15.58 7.58
C PHE A 16 13.05 16.07 8.62
N PHE A 17 12.96 15.41 9.77
CA PHE A 17 12.08 15.83 10.86
C PHE A 17 12.61 17.05 11.62
N ASP A 18 13.91 17.33 11.53
CA ASP A 18 14.51 18.54 12.09
C ASP A 18 14.04 19.82 11.40
N LEU A 19 13.79 19.73 10.09
CA LEU A 19 13.44 20.88 9.28
C LEU A 19 11.92 21.12 9.21
N ALA A 20 11.11 20.12 9.53
CA ALA A 20 9.69 20.16 9.23
C ALA A 20 8.76 19.48 10.24
N PRO A 21 8.95 19.60 11.58
CA PRO A 21 7.92 19.09 12.51
C PRO A 21 6.55 19.71 12.22
N ARG A 22 6.53 20.92 11.63
CA ARG A 22 5.30 21.59 11.23
C ARG A 22 4.51 20.87 10.13
N TYR A 23 5.14 20.16 9.21
CA TYR A 23 4.44 19.55 8.09
C TYR A 23 3.75 18.22 8.45
N PHE A 24 4.34 17.44 9.37
CA PHE A 24 3.85 16.11 9.67
C PHE A 24 2.83 16.04 10.80
N PHE A 25 2.88 17.00 11.72
CA PHE A 25 2.13 16.93 12.97
C PHE A 25 1.22 18.13 13.21
N PHE A 26 1.36 19.20 12.42
CA PHE A 26 0.59 20.42 12.57
C PHE A 26 -0.52 20.55 11.54
N PRO A 27 -1.38 21.48 11.78
CA PRO A 27 -2.66 21.30 12.44
C PRO A 27 -3.66 20.66 11.48
N LEU A 28 -4.60 19.92 12.03
CA LEU A 28 -5.70 19.28 11.30
C LEU A 28 -6.39 20.24 10.32
N HIS A 29 -6.53 21.51 10.69
CA HIS A 29 -7.17 22.55 9.85
C HIS A 29 -6.35 22.98 8.62
N TYR A 30 -5.09 22.60 8.51
CA TYR A 30 -4.29 22.83 7.30
C TYR A 30 -4.17 21.57 6.42
N GLY A 31 -4.89 20.49 6.75
CA GLY A 31 -4.82 19.23 6.02
C GLY A 31 -3.50 18.51 6.18
N GLY A 32 -2.80 18.75 7.29
CA GLY A 32 -1.52 18.12 7.60
C GLY A 32 -1.68 16.76 8.25
N GLY A 33 -0.55 16.20 8.66
CA GLY A 33 -0.46 14.95 9.39
C GLY A 33 0.07 13.78 8.57
N PHE A 34 0.59 12.80 9.27
CA PHE A 34 1.24 11.63 8.70
C PHE A 34 0.36 10.85 7.69
N PRO A 35 -0.96 10.68 7.92
CA PRO A 35 -1.84 10.02 6.96
C PRO A 35 -1.92 10.71 5.60
N PHE A 36 -1.91 12.04 5.56
CA PHE A 36 -1.96 12.79 4.30
C PHE A 36 -0.60 12.86 3.63
N ASP A 37 0.50 12.90 4.40
CA ASP A 37 1.84 13.01 3.85
C ASP A 37 2.29 11.68 3.18
N LEU A 38 2.35 10.60 3.93
CA LEU A 38 2.79 9.30 3.42
C LEU A 38 1.64 8.42 2.91
N GLY A 39 0.47 8.48 3.53
CA GLY A 39 -0.66 7.64 3.16
C GLY A 39 -1.11 7.84 1.71
N GLY A 40 -0.96 9.06 1.20
CA GLY A 40 -1.31 9.40 -0.18
C GLY A 40 -0.62 8.52 -1.22
N TYR A 41 0.65 8.19 -1.04
CA TYR A 41 1.41 7.34 -1.98
C TYR A 41 0.80 5.94 -2.08
N TYR A 42 0.45 5.34 -0.94
CA TYR A 42 -0.13 4.00 -0.86
C TYR A 42 -1.56 3.97 -1.40
N ILE A 43 -2.38 4.94 -1.01
CA ILE A 43 -3.77 5.04 -1.48
C ILE A 43 -3.83 5.28 -2.99
N HIS A 44 -2.99 6.17 -3.55
CA HIS A 44 -2.92 6.36 -5.00
C HIS A 44 -2.54 5.07 -5.72
N GLN A 45 -1.57 4.33 -5.20
CA GLN A 45 -1.18 3.05 -5.80
C GLN A 45 -2.30 2.02 -5.74
N MET A 46 -3.05 1.95 -4.64
CA MET A 46 -4.22 1.08 -4.55
C MET A 46 -5.29 1.47 -5.59
N ILE A 47 -5.56 2.76 -5.74
CA ILE A 47 -6.49 3.28 -6.75
C ILE A 47 -5.99 2.99 -8.17
N ASN A 48 -4.70 3.17 -8.44
CA ASN A 48 -4.10 2.87 -9.73
C ASN A 48 -4.24 1.38 -10.10
N LEU A 49 -4.18 0.49 -9.12
CA LEU A 49 -4.31 -0.95 -9.36
C LEU A 49 -5.76 -1.42 -9.44
N PHE A 50 -6.65 -0.88 -8.61
CA PHE A 50 -7.99 -1.45 -8.42
C PHE A 50 -9.15 -0.49 -8.75
N GLY A 51 -8.87 0.78 -9.03
CA GLY A 51 -9.89 1.79 -9.29
C GLY A 51 -10.49 2.36 -8.01
N SER A 52 -11.73 2.83 -8.09
CA SER A 52 -12.40 3.52 -7.00
C SER A 52 -12.65 2.63 -5.78
N VAL A 53 -12.40 3.19 -4.62
CA VAL A 53 -12.90 2.68 -3.34
C VAL A 53 -14.39 3.01 -3.24
N LYS A 54 -15.19 2.07 -2.80
CA LYS A 54 -16.64 2.19 -2.65
C LYS A 54 -17.02 2.62 -1.24
N ARG A 55 -16.46 1.95 -0.24
CA ARG A 55 -16.73 2.20 1.18
C ARG A 55 -15.56 1.78 2.07
N ILE A 56 -15.55 2.34 3.27
CA ILE A 56 -14.43 2.23 4.20
C ILE A 56 -14.95 2.02 5.62
N THR A 57 -14.24 1.24 6.41
CA THR A 57 -14.38 1.21 7.86
C THR A 57 -13.00 1.13 8.51
N GLY A 58 -12.85 1.71 9.70
CA GLY A 58 -11.54 1.71 10.34
C GLY A 58 -11.56 2.10 11.82
N PHE A 59 -10.38 1.98 12.40
CA PHE A 59 -10.06 2.39 13.75
C PHE A 59 -8.78 3.21 13.73
N GLY A 60 -8.68 4.18 14.62
CA GLY A 60 -7.47 4.98 14.74
C GLY A 60 -7.72 6.28 15.47
N GLY A 61 -6.68 7.07 15.54
CA GLY A 61 -6.70 8.36 16.22
C GLY A 61 -5.30 8.85 16.53
N ASN A 62 -5.23 9.81 17.43
CA ASN A 62 -3.99 10.34 17.95
C ASN A 62 -3.60 9.55 19.20
N LEU A 63 -2.71 8.58 19.06
CA LEU A 63 -2.31 7.68 20.15
C LEU A 63 -1.20 8.28 21.01
N ASN A 64 -0.47 9.27 20.49
CA ASN A 64 0.64 9.92 21.21
C ASN A 64 0.66 11.43 20.96
N PRO A 65 -0.29 12.18 21.55
CA PRO A 65 -0.43 13.61 21.28
C PRO A 65 0.70 14.46 21.87
N HIS A 66 1.28 14.05 23.01
CA HIS A 66 2.31 14.83 23.68
C HIS A 66 3.69 14.32 23.30
N ARG A 67 4.48 15.17 22.67
CA ARG A 67 5.81 14.83 22.18
C ARG A 67 6.85 15.85 22.62
N ILE A 68 8.11 15.49 22.49
CA ILE A 68 9.25 16.34 22.83
C ILE A 68 10.15 16.42 21.59
N TYR A 69 10.70 17.59 21.32
CA TYR A 69 11.78 17.75 20.35
C TYR A 69 13.04 17.06 20.89
N SER A 70 13.27 15.85 20.47
CA SER A 70 14.32 14.99 21.00
C SER A 70 15.62 15.01 20.21
N ASN A 71 15.70 15.74 19.11
CA ASN A 71 16.92 15.94 18.38
C ASN A 71 17.77 17.05 19.04
N PRO A 72 19.00 16.74 19.52
CA PRO A 72 19.89 17.72 20.13
C PRO A 72 20.26 18.91 19.23
N LYS A 73 20.15 18.76 17.91
CA LYS A 73 20.45 19.81 16.94
C LYS A 73 19.23 20.72 16.64
N HIS A 74 18.04 20.36 17.12
CA HIS A 74 16.85 21.14 16.90
C HIS A 74 16.85 22.41 17.80
N PRO A 75 16.51 23.61 17.29
CA PRO A 75 16.50 24.84 18.10
C PRO A 75 15.60 24.75 19.34
N LYS A 76 14.58 23.88 19.31
CA LYS A 76 13.64 23.65 20.41
C LYS A 76 13.90 22.32 21.14
N TYR A 77 15.15 21.84 21.14
CA TYR A 77 15.49 20.59 21.83
C TYR A 77 15.03 20.60 23.28
N GLY A 78 14.32 19.55 23.67
CA GLY A 78 13.76 19.40 25.02
C GLY A 78 12.41 20.10 25.25
N GLU A 79 11.93 20.94 24.32
CA GLU A 79 10.59 21.53 24.44
C GLU A 79 9.51 20.49 24.10
N ALA A 80 8.40 20.54 24.84
CA ALA A 80 7.21 19.75 24.52
C ALA A 80 6.39 20.41 23.41
N PHE A 81 5.70 19.59 22.62
CA PHE A 81 4.71 20.05 21.65
C PHE A 81 3.53 19.08 21.58
N GLU A 82 2.42 19.55 21.05
CA GLU A 82 1.22 18.74 20.86
C GLU A 82 0.99 18.44 19.38
N VAL A 83 0.54 17.21 19.11
CA VAL A 83 0.08 16.73 17.82
C VAL A 83 -1.44 16.67 17.86
N ASP A 84 -2.12 17.33 16.93
CA ASP A 84 -3.58 17.37 16.85
C ASP A 84 -4.17 16.55 15.69
N THR A 85 -3.30 15.93 14.88
CA THR A 85 -3.68 15.05 13.78
C THR A 85 -3.67 13.58 14.18
N PRO A 86 -4.46 12.71 13.54
CA PRO A 86 -4.35 11.26 13.73
C PRO A 86 -2.94 10.76 13.46
N THR A 87 -2.39 9.98 14.37
CA THR A 87 -1.04 9.41 14.27
C THR A 87 -1.03 7.95 13.87
N THR A 88 -2.16 7.26 14.05
CA THR A 88 -2.34 5.86 13.65
C THR A 88 -3.74 5.66 13.09
N LEU A 89 -3.82 5.04 11.90
CA LEU A 89 -5.05 4.64 11.24
C LEU A 89 -4.94 3.21 10.71
N LEU A 90 -5.97 2.41 10.96
CA LEU A 90 -6.18 1.09 10.35
C LEU A 90 -7.54 1.11 9.66
N ALA A 91 -7.59 0.62 8.43
CA ALA A 91 -8.83 0.60 7.66
C ALA A 91 -9.00 -0.68 6.84
N ALA A 92 -10.26 -1.07 6.66
CA ALA A 92 -10.68 -1.99 5.63
C ALA A 92 -11.40 -1.19 4.53
N LEU A 93 -11.07 -1.52 3.28
CA LEU A 93 -11.58 -0.86 2.08
C LEU A 93 -12.28 -1.88 1.18
N GLU A 94 -13.41 -1.51 0.61
CA GLU A 94 -14.06 -2.24 -0.47
C GLU A 94 -13.97 -1.39 -1.73
N PHE A 95 -13.44 -1.97 -2.81
CA PHE A 95 -13.37 -1.34 -4.12
C PHE A 95 -14.64 -1.62 -4.92
N GLU A 96 -14.96 -0.76 -5.92
CA GLU A 96 -16.15 -0.94 -6.76
C GLU A 96 -16.15 -2.26 -7.54
N ASN A 97 -14.97 -2.78 -7.85
CA ASN A 97 -14.80 -4.07 -8.55
C ASN A 97 -14.85 -5.29 -7.61
N GLY A 98 -15.15 -5.10 -6.32
CA GLY A 98 -15.26 -6.17 -5.33
C GLY A 98 -13.93 -6.58 -4.68
N VAL A 99 -12.81 -5.98 -5.04
CA VAL A 99 -11.54 -6.21 -4.33
C VAL A 99 -11.67 -5.68 -2.91
N LEU A 100 -11.15 -6.44 -1.94
CA LEU A 100 -11.06 -6.03 -0.55
C LEU A 100 -9.61 -5.65 -0.22
N GLY A 101 -9.44 -4.55 0.50
CA GLY A 101 -8.14 -4.05 0.90
C GLY A 101 -8.06 -3.72 2.38
N THR A 102 -6.83 -3.69 2.89
CA THR A 102 -6.51 -3.15 4.20
C THR A 102 -5.43 -2.09 4.07
N PHE A 103 -5.53 -1.07 4.88
CA PHE A 103 -4.54 0.00 4.96
C PHE A 103 -4.18 0.29 6.41
N HIS A 104 -2.89 0.30 6.70
CA HIS A 104 -2.37 0.65 8.02
C HIS A 104 -1.27 1.70 7.88
N ILE A 105 -1.46 2.83 8.55
CA ILE A 105 -0.45 3.88 8.65
C ILE A 105 -0.28 4.29 10.10
N SER A 106 0.97 4.41 10.56
CA SER A 106 1.27 4.82 11.92
C SER A 106 2.60 5.55 12.00
N SER A 107 2.61 6.66 12.72
CA SER A 107 3.84 7.36 13.16
C SER A 107 4.27 6.98 14.58
N ASP A 108 3.58 6.05 15.21
CA ASP A 108 3.81 5.63 16.60
C ASP A 108 4.43 4.23 16.72
N SER A 109 4.48 3.50 15.62
CA SER A 109 4.97 2.12 15.58
C SER A 109 6.42 2.05 15.10
N PHE A 110 7.08 0.93 15.36
CA PHE A 110 8.40 0.66 14.79
C PHE A 110 8.32 0.66 13.26
N PRO A 111 9.35 1.15 12.56
CA PRO A 111 9.33 1.22 11.09
C PRO A 111 9.06 -0.13 10.45
N SER A 112 8.06 -0.18 9.60
CA SER A 112 7.69 -1.33 8.78
C SER A 112 7.01 -0.83 7.52
N GLN A 113 7.25 -1.52 6.41
CA GLN A 113 6.62 -1.22 5.13
C GLN A 113 6.25 -2.55 4.47
N SER A 114 5.03 -2.62 3.96
CA SER A 114 4.60 -3.72 3.10
C SER A 114 3.52 -3.26 2.15
N PHE A 115 3.55 -3.77 0.93
CA PHE A 115 2.50 -3.61 -0.04
C PHE A 115 2.33 -4.92 -0.79
N VAL A 116 1.27 -5.64 -0.48
CA VAL A 116 1.05 -7.02 -0.92
C VAL A 116 -0.29 -7.14 -1.64
N VAL A 117 -0.30 -7.77 -2.79
CA VAL A 117 -1.50 -8.10 -3.57
C VAL A 117 -1.61 -9.61 -3.69
N THR A 118 -2.68 -10.17 -3.17
CA THR A 118 -2.93 -11.63 -3.19
C THR A 118 -4.12 -11.95 -4.07
N GLY A 119 -3.92 -12.83 -5.02
CA GLY A 119 -4.94 -13.37 -5.92
C GLY A 119 -5.03 -14.89 -5.84
N THR A 120 -5.83 -15.47 -6.72
CA THR A 120 -5.95 -16.94 -6.88
C THR A 120 -4.71 -17.59 -7.47
N ASP A 121 -3.97 -16.85 -8.28
CA ASP A 121 -2.84 -17.35 -9.07
C ASP A 121 -1.48 -16.98 -8.48
N GLY A 122 -1.48 -16.35 -7.30
CA GLY A 122 -0.25 -15.96 -6.61
C GLY A 122 -0.35 -14.68 -5.81
N THR A 123 0.79 -14.29 -5.27
CA THR A 123 0.96 -13.10 -4.45
C THR A 123 2.05 -12.22 -5.05
N PHE A 124 1.76 -10.93 -5.22
CA PHE A 124 2.75 -9.91 -5.52
C PHE A 124 3.15 -9.19 -4.25
N LYS A 125 4.44 -9.09 -4.02
CA LYS A 125 5.02 -8.15 -3.06
C LYS A 125 5.56 -6.98 -3.85
N LEU A 126 5.04 -5.81 -3.58
CA LEU A 126 5.42 -4.56 -4.21
C LEU A 126 6.34 -3.80 -3.28
N GLY A 127 7.27 -3.06 -3.82
CA GLY A 127 8.11 -2.17 -3.06
C GLY A 127 7.37 -0.96 -2.51
N ASP A 128 8.12 -0.02 -1.94
CA ASP A 128 7.54 1.23 -1.43
C ASP A 128 7.05 2.10 -2.58
N PRO A 129 5.75 2.40 -2.68
CA PRO A 129 5.20 3.24 -3.74
C PRO A 129 5.70 4.70 -3.71
N ASN A 130 6.40 5.09 -2.66
CA ASN A 130 7.10 6.37 -2.59
C ASN A 130 8.49 6.34 -3.27
N MET A 131 8.96 5.15 -3.68
CA MET A 131 10.23 4.93 -4.36
C MET A 131 10.00 4.54 -5.82
N PHE A 132 10.93 4.93 -6.72
CA PHE A 132 10.80 4.68 -8.15
C PHE A 132 11.48 3.39 -8.61
N ASN A 133 12.38 2.85 -7.84
CA ASN A 133 13.25 1.74 -8.22
C ASN A 133 13.21 0.58 -7.22
N ASP A 134 12.16 0.52 -6.41
CA ASP A 134 12.03 -0.58 -5.48
C ASP A 134 11.61 -1.87 -6.19
N HIS A 135 11.93 -3.00 -5.60
CA HIS A 135 11.76 -4.30 -6.21
C HIS A 135 10.29 -4.77 -6.18
N ILE A 136 9.95 -5.59 -7.16
CA ILE A 136 8.66 -6.29 -7.22
C ILE A 136 8.97 -7.77 -7.29
N SER A 137 8.32 -8.58 -6.46
CA SER A 137 8.41 -10.02 -6.53
C SER A 137 7.03 -10.67 -6.66
N VAL A 138 7.01 -11.86 -7.22
CA VAL A 138 5.82 -12.69 -7.32
C VAL A 138 6.09 -14.06 -6.72
N ILE A 139 5.16 -14.51 -5.90
CA ILE A 139 5.09 -15.87 -5.40
C ILE A 139 3.95 -16.54 -6.15
N ARG A 140 4.22 -17.62 -6.86
CA ARG A 140 3.21 -18.45 -7.51
C ARG A 140 3.11 -19.77 -6.78
N PRO A 141 1.89 -20.36 -6.71
CA PRO A 141 1.77 -21.72 -6.18
C PRO A 141 2.70 -22.62 -7.00
N GLY A 142 3.51 -23.40 -6.31
CA GLY A 142 4.21 -24.52 -6.92
C GLY A 142 3.21 -25.44 -7.61
N ALA A 143 3.66 -26.41 -8.40
CA ALA A 143 2.77 -27.41 -8.98
C ALA A 143 1.90 -27.95 -7.84
N ALA A 144 0.58 -27.69 -7.92
CA ALA A 144 -0.33 -28.06 -6.85
C ALA A 144 -0.11 -29.53 -6.50
N PRO A 145 0.12 -29.88 -5.23
CA PRO A 145 0.18 -31.25 -4.85
C PRO A 145 -1.14 -31.90 -5.29
N GLU A 146 -1.05 -33.08 -5.91
CA GLU A 146 -2.22 -33.82 -6.33
C GLU A 146 -3.07 -34.11 -5.09
N ILE A 147 -4.12 -33.31 -4.87
CA ILE A 147 -5.02 -33.50 -3.74
C ILE A 147 -5.79 -34.78 -4.03
N LYS A 148 -5.34 -35.87 -3.46
CA LYS A 148 -6.11 -37.12 -3.45
C LYS A 148 -7.22 -36.94 -2.41
N VAL A 149 -8.42 -36.65 -2.88
CA VAL A 149 -9.62 -36.67 -2.03
C VAL A 149 -9.84 -38.18 -1.70
N VAL A 150 -9.54 -38.55 -0.46
CA VAL A 150 -9.89 -39.85 0.07
C VAL A 150 -11.32 -39.76 0.57
N LEU A 151 -12.24 -40.47 -0.09
CA LEU A 151 -13.62 -40.54 0.35
C LEU A 151 -13.72 -41.36 1.65
N PRO A 152 -14.69 -41.05 2.54
CA PRO A 152 -14.88 -41.81 3.77
C PRO A 152 -15.08 -43.30 3.45
N GLY A 153 -14.15 -44.13 3.92
CA GLY A 153 -14.17 -45.58 3.70
C GLY A 153 -13.10 -46.13 2.76
N GLU A 154 -12.33 -45.28 2.06
CA GLU A 154 -11.15 -45.68 1.29
C GLU A 154 -9.87 -45.55 2.12
N GLN A 155 -9.12 -46.63 2.27
CA GLN A 155 -7.79 -46.54 2.90
C GLN A 155 -6.77 -45.98 1.91
N PRO A 156 -5.97 -44.99 2.27
CA PRO A 156 -4.90 -44.50 1.42
C PRO A 156 -3.86 -45.61 1.20
N LYS A 157 -3.59 -45.92 -0.03
CA LYS A 157 -2.44 -46.78 -0.38
C LYS A 157 -1.18 -45.92 -0.32
N GLU A 158 -0.39 -46.15 0.71
CA GLU A 158 1.03 -45.83 0.85
C GLU A 158 1.47 -44.37 0.50
N ALA A 159 1.29 -43.47 1.45
CA ALA A 159 2.25 -42.43 1.71
C ALA A 159 2.74 -42.61 3.14
N GLY A 160 4.04 -42.58 3.36
CA GLY A 160 4.67 -42.91 4.63
C GLY A 160 4.07 -42.09 5.77
N VAL A 161 3.50 -42.83 6.72
CA VAL A 161 2.94 -42.27 7.93
C VAL A 161 4.10 -41.87 8.83
N ALA A 162 4.19 -40.57 9.18
CA ALA A 162 4.92 -40.16 10.37
C ALA A 162 4.15 -40.70 11.58
N GLU A 163 4.75 -41.64 12.29
CA GLU A 163 4.24 -42.08 13.59
C GLU A 163 4.40 -40.94 14.59
N ASP A 164 3.30 -40.27 14.92
CA ASP A 164 3.01 -39.73 16.25
C ASP A 164 1.79 -38.78 16.18
N GLY A 165 0.73 -39.16 16.92
CA GLY A 165 -0.35 -38.26 17.26
C GLY A 165 -1.76 -38.73 16.97
N ASP A 166 -2.39 -39.17 18.01
CA ASP A 166 -3.75 -39.70 18.13
C ASP A 166 -4.88 -38.73 17.79
N ASP A 167 -5.07 -38.32 16.56
CA ASP A 167 -6.35 -37.77 16.14
C ASP A 167 -6.73 -38.33 14.76
N PRO A 168 -7.66 -39.31 14.70
CA PRO A 168 -8.08 -39.90 13.45
C PRO A 168 -8.84 -38.94 12.52
N ASP A 169 -9.25 -37.77 12.99
CA ASP A 169 -9.96 -36.76 12.20
C ASP A 169 -9.06 -35.62 11.70
N LEU A 170 -7.77 -35.60 12.09
CA LEU A 170 -6.81 -34.62 11.62
C LEU A 170 -6.05 -35.19 10.42
N GLN A 171 -6.76 -35.35 9.30
CA GLN A 171 -6.13 -35.76 8.06
C GLN A 171 -5.23 -34.63 7.53
N THR A 172 -3.95 -34.88 7.72
CA THR A 172 -2.84 -34.42 6.88
C THR A 172 -3.00 -33.00 6.33
N LEU A 173 -2.57 -32.02 7.10
CA LEU A 173 -2.13 -30.77 6.52
C LEU A 173 -0.96 -31.09 5.59
N VAL A 174 -1.23 -31.15 4.29
CA VAL A 174 -0.19 -31.19 3.28
C VAL A 174 0.67 -29.95 3.53
N GLU A 175 1.92 -30.14 3.91
CA GLU A 175 2.85 -29.01 4.00
C GLU A 175 2.86 -28.32 2.63
N PRO A 176 2.61 -27.00 2.57
CA PRO A 176 2.66 -26.30 1.31
C PRO A 176 4.06 -26.48 0.73
N VAL A 177 4.14 -26.93 -0.53
CA VAL A 177 5.38 -26.88 -1.31
C VAL A 177 5.87 -25.42 -1.20
N ALA A 178 7.15 -25.24 -0.82
CA ALA A 178 7.73 -23.93 -0.72
C ALA A 178 7.53 -23.17 -2.03
N ASP A 179 6.75 -22.08 -1.96
CA ASP A 179 6.50 -21.23 -3.11
C ASP A 179 7.78 -20.48 -3.46
N ASP A 180 8.24 -20.61 -4.68
CA ASP A 180 9.41 -19.88 -5.15
C ASP A 180 9.05 -18.40 -5.37
N GLU A 181 9.65 -17.53 -4.57
CA GLU A 181 9.58 -16.10 -4.78
C GLU A 181 10.52 -15.68 -5.90
N VAL A 182 9.96 -15.10 -6.96
CA VAL A 182 10.71 -14.62 -8.13
C VAL A 182 10.68 -13.12 -8.18
N GLN A 183 11.85 -12.49 -8.21
CA GLN A 183 11.97 -11.06 -8.43
C GLN A 183 11.71 -10.74 -9.91
N LEU A 184 10.82 -9.78 -10.15
CA LEU A 184 10.48 -9.33 -11.49
C LEU A 184 11.40 -8.17 -11.92
N PRO A 185 11.78 -8.13 -13.21
CA PRO A 185 12.49 -6.96 -13.74
C PRO A 185 11.57 -5.74 -13.77
N LEU A 186 12.10 -4.58 -13.46
CA LEU A 186 11.39 -3.31 -13.65
C LEU A 186 11.29 -3.02 -15.16
N LEU A 187 10.05 -2.84 -15.64
CA LEU A 187 9.78 -2.55 -17.05
C LEU A 187 10.17 -1.11 -17.44
N HIS A 188 10.12 -0.21 -16.47
CA HIS A 188 10.49 1.19 -16.60
C HIS A 188 11.50 1.52 -15.51
N PRO A 189 12.80 1.32 -15.76
CA PRO A 189 13.84 1.56 -14.77
C PRO A 189 14.07 3.07 -14.59
N PHE A 190 13.23 3.68 -13.80
CA PHE A 190 13.48 5.04 -13.31
C PHE A 190 14.42 4.95 -12.12
N TYR A 191 15.73 4.89 -12.41
CA TYR A 191 16.76 4.66 -11.38
C TYR A 191 16.93 5.81 -10.39
N ASP A 192 16.46 7.02 -10.76
CA ASP A 192 16.53 8.21 -9.95
C ASP A 192 15.10 8.70 -9.57
N SER A 193 15.03 9.57 -8.57
CA SER A 193 13.77 10.20 -8.15
C SER A 193 13.24 11.13 -9.25
N LEU A 194 12.60 10.56 -10.27
CA LEU A 194 12.05 11.30 -11.43
C LEU A 194 10.68 11.89 -11.12
N ARG A 195 10.60 12.80 -10.19
CA ARG A 195 9.34 13.48 -9.82
C ARG A 195 8.73 14.28 -10.98
N GLY A 196 9.47 14.52 -12.07
CA GLY A 196 8.97 15.15 -13.30
C GLY A 196 8.15 14.27 -14.22
N VAL A 197 8.12 12.94 -14.02
CA VAL A 197 7.42 11.99 -14.92
C VAL A 197 5.92 12.29 -15.00
N GLY A 198 5.28 12.60 -13.87
CA GLY A 198 3.85 12.95 -13.86
C GLY A 198 3.55 14.25 -14.64
N LEU A 199 4.45 15.24 -14.58
CA LEU A 199 4.33 16.46 -15.37
C LEU A 199 4.53 16.17 -16.87
N ALA A 200 5.49 15.33 -17.22
CA ALA A 200 5.71 14.90 -18.59
C ALA A 200 4.47 14.19 -19.14
N ASP A 201 3.90 13.22 -18.40
CA ASP A 201 2.65 12.55 -18.81
C ASP A 201 1.51 13.55 -19.06
N MET A 202 1.39 14.57 -18.21
CA MET A 202 0.37 15.62 -18.40
C MET A 202 0.62 16.44 -19.67
N CYS A 203 1.86 16.80 -19.97
CA CYS A 203 2.19 17.51 -21.22
C CYS A 203 1.89 16.67 -22.46
N TYR A 204 2.28 15.41 -22.46
CA TYR A 204 1.96 14.48 -23.55
C TYR A 204 0.45 14.23 -23.68
N ALA A 205 -0.26 14.12 -22.57
CA ALA A 205 -1.70 13.98 -22.57
C ALA A 205 -2.38 15.17 -23.25
N LEU A 206 -1.96 16.39 -22.94
CA LEU A 206 -2.47 17.60 -23.56
C LEU A 206 -2.12 17.70 -25.05
N ALA A 207 -0.91 17.30 -25.44
CA ALA A 207 -0.47 17.33 -26.83
C ALA A 207 -1.23 16.32 -27.71
N ASN A 208 -1.67 15.20 -27.14
CA ASN A 208 -2.32 14.09 -27.85
C ASN A 208 -3.81 13.94 -27.53
N ASP A 209 -4.43 14.96 -26.95
CA ASP A 209 -5.86 15.01 -26.59
C ASP A 209 -6.32 13.75 -25.81
N ARG A 210 -5.48 13.26 -24.90
CA ARG A 210 -5.80 12.15 -24.01
C ARG A 210 -5.89 12.59 -22.56
N ARG A 211 -6.51 11.76 -21.76
CA ARG A 211 -6.58 11.99 -20.30
C ARG A 211 -5.21 11.71 -19.65
N PRO A 212 -4.68 12.62 -18.79
CA PRO A 212 -3.50 12.34 -18.00
C PRO A 212 -3.73 11.15 -17.06
N ARG A 213 -2.68 10.36 -16.82
CA ARG A 213 -2.76 9.22 -15.89
C ARG A 213 -2.97 9.69 -14.45
N CYS A 214 -2.36 10.81 -14.08
CA CYS A 214 -2.58 11.45 -12.78
C CYS A 214 -3.64 12.56 -12.92
N HIS A 215 -4.89 12.17 -13.22
CA HIS A 215 -6.00 13.10 -13.36
C HIS A 215 -6.50 13.57 -11.98
N TYR A 216 -7.08 14.78 -11.92
CA TYR A 216 -7.50 15.42 -10.67
C TYR A 216 -8.54 14.60 -9.87
N ASP A 217 -9.40 13.83 -10.52
CA ASP A 217 -10.40 12.99 -9.86
C ASP A 217 -9.76 11.85 -9.06
N ILE A 218 -8.62 11.31 -9.52
CA ILE A 218 -7.85 10.33 -8.76
C ILE A 218 -7.30 10.97 -7.48
N GLY A 219 -6.76 12.19 -7.61
CA GLY A 219 -6.27 12.96 -6.47
C GLY A 219 -7.39 13.29 -5.48
N LEU A 220 -8.53 13.77 -5.96
CA LEU A 220 -9.70 14.05 -5.15
C LEU A 220 -10.20 12.80 -4.43
N HIS A 221 -10.31 11.68 -5.16
CA HIS A 221 -10.73 10.41 -4.59
C HIS A 221 -9.76 9.91 -3.51
N ALA A 222 -8.46 9.99 -3.75
CA ALA A 222 -7.44 9.59 -2.77
C ALA A 222 -7.50 10.42 -1.49
N ILE A 223 -7.74 11.73 -1.59
CA ILE A 223 -7.95 12.61 -0.44
C ILE A 223 -9.21 12.20 0.32
N GLU A 224 -10.31 11.94 -0.40
CA GLU A 224 -11.55 11.49 0.24
C GLU A 224 -11.37 10.14 0.95
N VAL A 225 -10.58 9.21 0.39
CA VAL A 225 -10.27 7.93 1.07
C VAL A 225 -9.64 8.17 2.42
N ILE A 226 -8.63 9.05 2.52
CA ILE A 226 -7.97 9.34 3.80
C ILE A 226 -8.93 10.03 4.77
N HIS A 227 -9.73 10.98 4.29
CA HIS A 227 -10.79 11.61 5.09
C HIS A 227 -11.84 10.60 5.54
N GLY A 228 -12.27 9.72 4.65
CA GLY A 228 -13.26 8.69 4.93
C GLY A 228 -12.78 7.71 6.01
N ILE A 229 -11.49 7.36 6.01
CA ILE A 229 -10.89 6.57 7.09
C ILE A 229 -11.02 7.32 8.41
N GLN A 230 -10.59 8.59 8.46
CA GLN A 230 -10.67 9.39 9.69
C GLN A 230 -12.10 9.58 10.17
N GLU A 231 -13.02 9.84 9.25
CA GLU A 231 -14.43 10.03 9.59
C GLU A 231 -15.06 8.73 10.11
N SER A 232 -14.79 7.60 9.45
CA SER A 232 -15.22 6.27 9.92
C SER A 232 -14.73 5.97 11.34
N CYS A 233 -13.49 6.34 11.65
CA CYS A 233 -12.94 6.19 13.01
C CYS A 233 -13.70 7.03 14.05
N LYS A 234 -14.10 8.25 13.69
CA LYS A 234 -14.83 9.15 14.61
C LYS A 234 -16.26 8.68 14.86
N ILE A 235 -16.97 8.34 13.79
CA ILE A 235 -18.40 8.03 13.87
C ILE A 235 -18.67 6.56 14.23
N GLY A 236 -17.65 5.69 14.16
CA GLY A 236 -17.76 4.25 14.43
C GLY A 236 -18.67 3.52 13.43
N ARG A 237 -18.75 4.00 12.18
CA ARG A 237 -19.59 3.46 11.12
C ARG A 237 -18.85 3.38 9.80
N ILE A 238 -19.39 2.60 8.87
CA ILE A 238 -18.93 2.59 7.48
C ILE A 238 -19.11 4.00 6.89
N TYR A 239 -18.07 4.45 6.19
CA TYR A 239 -18.09 5.65 5.36
C TYR A 239 -18.32 5.24 3.91
N GLU A 240 -19.40 5.71 3.30
CA GLU A 240 -19.69 5.52 1.88
C GLU A 240 -19.01 6.63 1.09
N MET A 241 -18.22 6.24 0.10
CA MET A 241 -17.47 7.21 -0.73
C MET A 241 -18.42 8.00 -1.65
N THR A 242 -18.18 9.28 -1.78
CA THR A 242 -18.97 10.20 -2.62
C THR A 242 -18.33 10.45 -3.98
N THR A 243 -17.00 10.46 -4.04
CA THR A 243 -16.26 10.60 -5.29
C THR A 243 -16.04 9.25 -5.97
N ARG A 244 -15.77 9.32 -7.26
CA ARG A 244 -15.35 8.18 -8.09
C ARG A 244 -14.26 8.64 -9.03
N CYS A 245 -13.42 7.72 -9.46
CA CYS A 245 -12.42 7.96 -10.48
C CYS A 245 -12.28 6.75 -11.40
N GLU A 246 -11.83 6.97 -12.59
CA GLU A 246 -11.45 5.88 -13.49
C GLU A 246 -10.02 5.43 -13.19
N ARG A 247 -9.83 4.11 -13.22
CA ARG A 247 -8.48 3.55 -13.14
C ARG A 247 -7.67 4.04 -14.35
N PRO A 248 -6.47 4.63 -14.15
CA PRO A 248 -5.66 5.08 -15.26
C PRO A 248 -5.16 3.90 -16.10
N ALA A 249 -4.97 4.12 -17.40
CA ALA A 249 -4.28 3.17 -18.25
C ALA A 249 -2.83 2.97 -17.75
N PRO A 250 -2.29 1.74 -17.79
CA PRO A 250 -0.89 1.53 -17.47
C PRO A 250 0.02 2.30 -18.42
N VAL A 251 1.24 2.60 -17.97
CA VAL A 251 2.26 3.13 -18.87
C VAL A 251 2.59 2.03 -19.89
N PRO A 252 2.57 2.32 -21.21
CA PRO A 252 2.87 1.32 -22.22
C PRO A 252 4.25 0.72 -22.06
N MET A 253 4.39 -0.56 -22.36
CA MET A 253 5.70 -1.19 -22.43
C MET A 253 6.44 -0.67 -23.66
N SER A 254 7.45 0.16 -23.45
CA SER A 254 8.32 0.61 -24.53
C SER A 254 9.25 -0.52 -24.96
N SER A 255 9.16 -0.93 -26.21
CA SER A 255 10.14 -1.82 -26.85
C SER A 255 11.44 -1.09 -27.23
N ALA A 256 11.51 0.21 -26.97
CA ALA A 256 12.58 1.08 -27.46
C ALA A 256 13.46 1.59 -26.32
N SER A 257 14.74 1.39 -26.50
CA SER A 257 15.90 2.16 -26.06
C SER A 257 15.97 2.67 -24.60
N PRO A 258 17.10 2.49 -23.93
CA PRO A 258 17.37 3.04 -22.59
C PRO A 258 17.26 4.57 -22.44
N SER A 259 17.20 5.30 -23.57
CA SER A 259 17.00 6.75 -23.63
C SER A 259 15.54 7.17 -23.96
N GLY A 260 14.65 6.22 -24.18
CA GLY A 260 13.32 6.46 -24.74
C GLY A 260 12.22 6.73 -23.71
N HIS A 261 12.47 7.57 -22.71
CA HIS A 261 11.42 7.99 -21.77
C HIS A 261 10.23 8.67 -22.46
N GLU A 262 10.48 9.31 -23.61
CA GLU A 262 9.46 10.02 -24.38
C GLU A 262 8.50 9.06 -25.08
N ALA A 263 8.98 7.99 -25.70
CA ALA A 263 8.14 7.04 -26.42
C ALA A 263 7.24 6.18 -25.52
N ALA A 264 7.55 6.03 -24.23
CA ALA A 264 6.79 5.21 -23.30
C ALA A 264 5.50 5.89 -22.80
N LEU A 265 5.37 7.19 -22.92
CA LEU A 265 4.21 7.92 -22.41
C LEU A 265 3.07 8.05 -23.42
N ASP A 266 3.34 7.88 -24.73
CA ASP A 266 2.42 8.19 -25.83
C ASP A 266 1.97 6.99 -26.68
N GLN A 267 2.33 5.76 -26.34
CA GLN A 267 1.86 4.57 -27.07
C GLN A 267 0.54 4.02 -26.55
#